data_54c593a4ff90e2c74b8800ab3567d596
#
_entry.id   54c593a4ff90e2c74b8800ab3567d596
#
_cell.length_a   1.000
_cell.length_b   1.000
_cell.length_c   1.000
_cell.angle_alpha   90.00
_cell.angle_beta   90.00
_cell.angle_gamma   90.00
#
_symmetry.space_group_name_H-M   'P 1'
#
loop_
_entity.id
_entity.type
_entity.pdbx_description
1 polymer ?
#
loop_
_entity_poly.entity_id
_entity_poly.type
_entity_poly.pdbx_seq_one_letter_code
_entity_poly.pdbx_strand_id
1 'polypeptide(L)'
;MPVTKNPKYERWRWTIFSVTWLAYAGFYLTRKAFSVAKNELKKPEVLGLTKAQMSEMDGVYSAVYALGQFFWGTLGDRYGTRKVVLFGMMASIVTAATMGMLNTAFWMGVMFALQGLWQASGWAPLGKNLGEFFSHRERGSVMGFWCTSYALGGFIASIIAGYAAKWHGWRYAFFVPAGLLAVVWLLFLLFQRNRPEDVGLPPIEKYHGESETVIDVKEKPNEEKDGTWQVVSAVLQNRMVWYLGAVYFLIKPTRYLLLFWSPVYIAERLGTDTMQSGWLSGMFDLAGPIGTLAGGIMSDKLFRSKRMPVSVLALFCLAALMLVFPFIPLSRAGMGTGMFAMGFLVFIPDSLISGTAAIDFGTKKGASTANGVINGMGSLGQMLGVLLPGWVESLLGKGQNVWPAIFVGLGISLALGGLMLAPQWNRLPPKATDR
;
A
#
# COMPACT_ATOMS: atom_id res chain seq x y z
N MET A 1 12.68 -20.47 30.78
CA MET A 1 13.84 -21.17 30.21
C MET A 1 14.06 -20.63 28.80
N PRO A 2 15.26 -20.37 28.33
CA PRO A 2 15.47 -20.02 26.94
C PRO A 2 14.98 -21.17 26.06
N VAL A 3 14.06 -20.87 25.15
CA VAL A 3 13.54 -21.85 24.18
C VAL A 3 14.71 -22.30 23.31
N THR A 4 15.04 -23.59 23.37
CA THR A 4 16.05 -24.17 22.48
C THR A 4 15.54 -24.02 21.05
N LYS A 5 16.21 -23.15 20.25
CA LYS A 5 15.83 -22.89 18.87
C LYS A 5 15.84 -24.18 18.04
N ASN A 6 14.70 -24.61 17.57
CA ASN A 6 14.61 -25.74 16.64
C ASN A 6 14.96 -25.25 15.21
N PRO A 7 16.09 -25.71 14.62
CA PRO A 7 16.54 -25.24 13.30
C PRO A 7 15.50 -25.45 12.19
N LYS A 8 14.71 -26.54 12.25
CA LYS A 8 13.64 -26.81 11.29
C LYS A 8 12.53 -25.77 11.40
N TYR A 9 12.18 -25.36 12.63
CA TYR A 9 11.16 -24.35 12.87
C TYR A 9 11.60 -22.98 12.32
N GLU A 10 12.82 -22.53 12.68
CA GLU A 10 13.36 -21.26 12.21
C GLU A 10 13.48 -21.22 10.69
N ARG A 11 13.90 -22.31 10.05
CA ARG A 11 13.95 -22.39 8.58
C ARG A 11 12.57 -22.17 7.95
N TRP A 12 11.51 -22.78 8.48
CA TRP A 12 10.16 -22.60 7.95
C TRP A 12 9.62 -21.19 8.18
N ARG A 13 9.87 -20.59 9.33
CA ARG A 13 9.48 -19.19 9.62
C ARG A 13 10.05 -18.23 8.56
N TRP A 14 11.36 -18.31 8.34
CA TRP A 14 12.03 -17.45 7.37
C TRP A 14 11.68 -17.80 5.92
N THR A 15 11.40 -19.06 5.60
CA THR A 15 10.88 -19.47 4.30
C THR A 15 9.52 -18.84 4.04
N ILE A 16 8.59 -18.91 4.98
CA ILE A 16 7.26 -18.30 4.86
C ILE A 16 7.37 -16.78 4.78
N PHE A 17 8.21 -16.16 5.61
CA PHE A 17 8.48 -14.73 5.51
C PHE A 17 8.94 -14.33 4.10
N SER A 18 9.97 -14.99 3.58
CA SER A 18 10.56 -14.67 2.28
C SER A 18 9.58 -14.86 1.13
N VAL A 19 8.84 -15.98 1.13
CA VAL A 19 7.88 -16.30 0.08
C VAL A 19 6.67 -15.37 0.11
N THR A 20 6.17 -15.01 1.28
CA THR A 20 5.06 -14.05 1.40
C THR A 20 5.50 -12.63 1.07
N TRP A 21 6.73 -12.25 1.43
CA TRP A 21 7.35 -10.99 1.05
C TRP A 21 7.49 -10.88 -0.47
N LEU A 22 8.04 -11.92 -1.13
CA LEU A 22 8.15 -11.99 -2.58
C LEU A 22 6.79 -11.98 -3.28
N ALA A 23 5.80 -12.68 -2.75
CA ALA A 23 4.45 -12.70 -3.29
C ALA A 23 3.83 -11.30 -3.28
N TYR A 24 3.96 -10.56 -2.17
CA TYR A 24 3.39 -9.22 -2.08
C TYR A 24 4.17 -8.20 -2.93
N ALA A 25 5.50 -8.29 -2.96
CA ALA A 25 6.33 -7.52 -3.91
C ALA A 25 5.97 -7.86 -5.36
N GLY A 26 5.72 -9.14 -5.65
CA GLY A 26 5.31 -9.62 -6.97
C GLY A 26 4.00 -9.00 -7.47
N PHE A 27 3.00 -8.82 -6.62
CA PHE A 27 1.78 -8.09 -7.00
C PHE A 27 2.07 -6.67 -7.49
N TYR A 28 3.07 -5.99 -6.92
CA TYR A 28 3.45 -4.65 -7.38
C TYR A 28 4.09 -4.65 -8.77
N LEU A 29 4.71 -5.74 -9.23
CA LEU A 29 5.22 -5.84 -10.59
C LEU A 29 4.12 -5.55 -11.62
N THR A 30 3.00 -6.23 -11.51
CA THR A 30 1.86 -6.04 -12.44
C THR A 30 1.02 -4.80 -12.12
N ARG A 31 1.00 -4.32 -10.87
CA ARG A 31 0.30 -3.09 -10.48
C ARG A 31 0.90 -1.84 -11.12
N LYS A 32 2.22 -1.74 -11.13
CA LYS A 32 2.95 -0.58 -11.67
C LYS A 32 3.02 -0.58 -13.19
N ALA A 33 2.79 -1.72 -13.84
CA ALA A 33 2.86 -1.87 -15.28
C ALA A 33 2.04 -0.83 -16.05
N PHE A 34 0.76 -0.65 -15.70
CA PHE A 34 -0.10 0.35 -16.32
C PHE A 34 0.38 1.78 -16.06
N SER A 35 0.80 2.09 -14.83
CA SER A 35 1.32 3.42 -14.47
C SER A 35 2.51 3.83 -15.35
N VAL A 36 3.44 2.94 -15.59
CA VAL A 36 4.62 3.18 -16.44
C VAL A 36 4.23 3.21 -17.92
N ALA A 37 3.35 2.31 -18.36
CA ALA A 37 2.89 2.21 -19.74
C ALA A 37 2.06 3.42 -20.21
N LYS A 38 1.46 4.20 -19.31
CA LYS A 38 0.66 5.39 -19.63
C LYS A 38 1.37 6.35 -20.60
N ASN A 39 2.69 6.49 -20.47
CA ASN A 39 3.50 7.33 -21.36
C ASN A 39 3.49 6.87 -22.81
N GLU A 40 3.39 5.57 -23.04
CA GLU A 40 3.27 4.99 -24.38
C GLU A 40 1.81 4.95 -24.83
N LEU A 41 0.89 4.57 -23.92
CA LEU A 41 -0.53 4.39 -24.23
C LEU A 41 -1.25 5.71 -24.62
N LYS A 42 -0.72 6.87 -24.19
CA LYS A 42 -1.25 8.19 -24.59
C LYS A 42 -0.91 8.59 -26.03
N LYS A 43 0.07 7.94 -26.65
CA LYS A 43 0.47 8.22 -28.03
C LYS A 43 -0.65 7.83 -29.01
N PRO A 44 -1.01 8.70 -29.99
CA PRO A 44 -2.08 8.40 -30.97
C PRO A 44 -1.86 7.12 -31.75
N GLU A 45 -0.61 6.81 -32.09
CA GLU A 45 -0.21 5.61 -32.81
C GLU A 45 -0.31 4.30 -31.99
N VAL A 46 -0.55 4.40 -30.67
CA VAL A 46 -0.73 3.25 -29.78
C VAL A 46 -2.19 3.07 -29.45
N LEU A 47 -2.72 3.81 -28.47
CA LEU A 47 -4.14 3.78 -28.08
C LEU A 47 -4.76 5.18 -27.97
N GLY A 48 -3.94 6.23 -27.97
CA GLY A 48 -4.40 7.62 -27.86
C GLY A 48 -5.17 7.90 -26.56
N LEU A 49 -4.84 7.21 -25.45
CA LEU A 49 -5.58 7.37 -24.21
C LEU A 49 -5.44 8.79 -23.67
N THR A 50 -6.58 9.42 -23.38
CA THR A 50 -6.62 10.71 -22.69
C THR A 50 -6.32 10.56 -21.19
N LYS A 51 -5.91 11.66 -20.55
CA LYS A 51 -5.74 11.67 -19.07
C LYS A 51 -7.04 11.32 -18.37
N ALA A 52 -8.19 11.77 -18.88
CA ALA A 52 -9.49 11.44 -18.33
C ALA A 52 -9.73 9.93 -18.32
N GLN A 53 -9.57 9.26 -19.46
CA GLN A 53 -9.72 7.79 -19.56
C GLN A 53 -8.75 7.03 -18.63
N MET A 54 -7.48 7.44 -18.59
CA MET A 54 -6.49 6.82 -17.70
C MET A 54 -6.82 7.04 -16.22
N SER A 55 -7.34 8.22 -15.86
CA SER A 55 -7.80 8.53 -14.50
C SER A 55 -9.02 7.71 -14.11
N GLU A 56 -9.99 7.55 -15.01
CA GLU A 56 -11.17 6.71 -14.80
C GLU A 56 -10.77 5.24 -14.59
N MET A 57 -9.84 4.73 -15.40
CA MET A 57 -9.31 3.38 -15.22
C MET A 57 -8.65 3.19 -13.84
N ASP A 58 -7.83 4.14 -13.40
CA ASP A 58 -7.23 4.10 -12.04
C ASP A 58 -8.29 4.19 -10.94
N GLY A 59 -9.31 5.02 -11.15
CA GLY A 59 -10.44 5.18 -10.23
C GLY A 59 -11.23 3.87 -10.06
N VAL A 60 -11.60 3.25 -11.17
CA VAL A 60 -12.32 1.95 -11.18
C VAL A 60 -11.45 0.85 -10.58
N TYR A 61 -10.17 0.77 -10.95
CA TYR A 61 -9.20 -0.15 -10.31
C TYR A 61 -9.20 0.03 -8.79
N SER A 62 -9.12 1.26 -8.30
CA SER A 62 -9.06 1.55 -6.87
C SER A 62 -10.34 1.17 -6.13
N ALA A 63 -11.50 1.44 -6.73
CA ALA A 63 -12.81 1.05 -6.19
C ALA A 63 -12.96 -0.46 -6.12
N VAL A 64 -12.65 -1.17 -7.20
CA VAL A 64 -12.73 -2.64 -7.28
C VAL A 64 -11.72 -3.29 -6.33
N TYR A 65 -10.52 -2.73 -6.20
CA TYR A 65 -9.53 -3.18 -5.24
C TYR A 65 -10.04 -3.04 -3.79
N ALA A 66 -10.66 -1.91 -3.45
CA ALA A 66 -11.22 -1.69 -2.12
C ALA A 66 -12.33 -2.71 -1.79
N LEU A 67 -13.26 -2.94 -2.70
CA LEU A 67 -14.31 -3.96 -2.56
C LEU A 67 -13.70 -5.37 -2.47
N GLY A 68 -12.70 -5.65 -3.29
CA GLY A 68 -11.99 -6.92 -3.30
C GLY A 68 -11.33 -7.26 -1.96
N GLN A 69 -10.85 -6.28 -1.19
CA GLN A 69 -10.25 -6.53 0.12
C GLN A 69 -11.23 -7.18 1.11
N PHE A 70 -12.49 -6.76 1.13
CA PHE A 70 -13.51 -7.40 1.97
C PHE A 70 -13.79 -8.83 1.53
N PHE A 71 -13.95 -9.04 0.23
CA PHE A 71 -14.23 -10.34 -0.36
C PHE A 71 -13.10 -11.35 -0.09
N TRP A 72 -11.86 -10.98 -0.40
CA TRP A 72 -10.72 -11.88 -0.25
C TRP A 72 -10.29 -12.09 1.20
N GLY A 73 -10.51 -11.12 2.09
CA GLY A 73 -10.30 -11.30 3.53
C GLY A 73 -11.15 -12.45 4.06
N THR A 74 -12.46 -12.44 3.76
CA THR A 74 -13.40 -13.48 4.17
C THR A 74 -13.07 -14.86 3.54
N LEU A 75 -12.73 -14.87 2.25
CA LEU A 75 -12.33 -16.11 1.58
C LEU A 75 -11.00 -16.67 2.09
N GLY A 76 -10.06 -15.80 2.48
CA GLY A 76 -8.79 -16.20 3.10
C GLY A 76 -9.00 -16.93 4.42
N ASP A 77 -10.02 -16.53 5.19
CA ASP A 77 -10.40 -17.23 6.42
C ASP A 77 -11.00 -18.61 6.16
N ARG A 78 -11.84 -18.72 5.14
CA ARG A 78 -12.55 -19.95 4.81
C ARG A 78 -11.71 -20.99 4.08
N TYR A 79 -10.94 -20.57 3.09
CA TYR A 79 -10.21 -21.49 2.18
C TYR A 79 -8.71 -21.56 2.44
N GLY A 80 -8.20 -20.72 3.35
CA GLY A 80 -6.78 -20.59 3.68
C GLY A 80 -5.99 -19.69 2.72
N THR A 81 -4.93 -19.10 3.24
CA THR A 81 -4.08 -18.13 2.51
C THR A 81 -3.54 -18.70 1.20
N ARG A 82 -3.07 -19.95 1.21
CA ARG A 82 -2.41 -20.57 0.07
C ARG A 82 -3.28 -20.57 -1.18
N LYS A 83 -4.51 -21.07 -1.09
CA LYS A 83 -5.42 -21.19 -2.24
C LYS A 83 -5.82 -19.82 -2.76
N VAL A 84 -6.17 -18.91 -1.85
CA VAL A 84 -6.65 -17.57 -2.18
C VAL A 84 -5.55 -16.74 -2.89
N VAL A 85 -4.33 -16.73 -2.36
CA VAL A 85 -3.22 -15.96 -2.94
C VAL A 85 -2.76 -16.57 -4.26
N LEU A 86 -2.65 -17.90 -4.37
CA LEU A 86 -2.32 -18.57 -5.64
C LEU A 86 -3.32 -18.24 -6.74
N PHE A 87 -4.61 -18.26 -6.43
CA PHE A 87 -5.64 -17.89 -7.39
C PHE A 87 -5.53 -16.41 -7.79
N GLY A 88 -5.40 -15.50 -6.83
CA GLY A 88 -5.26 -14.06 -7.08
C GLY A 88 -4.01 -13.71 -7.88
N MET A 89 -2.87 -14.36 -7.59
CA MET A 89 -1.64 -14.17 -8.38
C MET A 89 -1.79 -14.70 -9.82
N MET A 90 -2.37 -15.90 -10.00
CA MET A 90 -2.60 -16.46 -11.34
C MET A 90 -3.55 -15.58 -12.15
N ALA A 91 -4.65 -15.14 -11.56
CA ALA A 91 -5.58 -14.23 -12.21
C ALA A 91 -4.93 -12.87 -12.54
N SER A 92 -4.04 -12.38 -11.67
CA SER A 92 -3.24 -11.16 -11.93
C SER A 92 -2.26 -11.34 -13.10
N ILE A 93 -1.63 -12.52 -13.23
CA ILE A 93 -0.74 -12.85 -14.36
C ILE A 93 -1.54 -12.82 -15.66
N VAL A 94 -2.69 -13.51 -15.68
CA VAL A 94 -3.56 -13.59 -16.87
C VAL A 94 -4.05 -12.21 -17.28
N THR A 95 -4.59 -11.42 -16.33
CA THR A 95 -5.10 -10.08 -16.64
C THR A 95 -3.99 -9.13 -17.12
N ALA A 96 -2.81 -9.16 -16.50
CA ALA A 96 -1.68 -8.35 -16.96
C ALA A 96 -1.20 -8.76 -18.36
N ALA A 97 -1.06 -10.05 -18.62
CA ALA A 97 -0.69 -10.54 -19.96
C ALA A 97 -1.75 -10.15 -21.01
N THR A 98 -3.03 -10.29 -20.68
CA THR A 98 -4.13 -9.87 -21.56
C THR A 98 -4.06 -8.37 -21.86
N MET A 99 -3.77 -7.50 -20.86
CA MET A 99 -3.59 -6.06 -21.10
C MET A 99 -2.51 -5.77 -22.15
N GLY A 100 -1.43 -6.54 -22.14
CA GLY A 100 -0.37 -6.43 -23.16
C GLY A 100 -0.82 -6.83 -24.59
N MET A 101 -1.91 -7.58 -24.74
CA MET A 101 -2.45 -8.01 -26.04
C MET A 101 -3.55 -7.07 -26.58
N LEU A 102 -4.17 -6.27 -25.73
CA LEU A 102 -5.31 -5.43 -26.09
C LEU A 102 -4.93 -4.19 -26.88
N ASN A 103 -5.84 -3.78 -27.79
CA ASN A 103 -5.71 -2.60 -28.63
C ASN A 103 -6.87 -1.60 -28.43
N THR A 104 -7.69 -1.78 -27.42
CA THR A 104 -8.85 -0.91 -27.15
C THR A 104 -8.85 -0.42 -25.72
N ALA A 105 -9.18 0.85 -25.52
CA ALA A 105 -9.26 1.50 -24.21
C ALA A 105 -10.26 0.78 -23.29
N PHE A 106 -11.45 0.44 -23.81
CA PHE A 106 -12.50 -0.20 -23.02
C PHE A 106 -12.06 -1.51 -22.38
N TRP A 107 -11.55 -2.46 -23.21
CA TRP A 107 -11.13 -3.76 -22.67
C TRP A 107 -9.89 -3.67 -21.79
N MET A 108 -9.00 -2.71 -22.07
CA MET A 108 -7.85 -2.45 -21.19
C MET A 108 -8.34 -1.96 -19.80
N GLY A 109 -9.34 -1.07 -19.76
CA GLY A 109 -9.96 -0.63 -18.51
C GLY A 109 -10.64 -1.77 -17.75
N VAL A 110 -11.36 -2.64 -18.45
CA VAL A 110 -12.00 -3.84 -17.85
C VAL A 110 -10.94 -4.77 -17.25
N MET A 111 -9.87 -5.08 -17.99
CA MET A 111 -8.80 -5.95 -17.46
C MET A 111 -8.07 -5.29 -16.29
N PHE A 112 -7.87 -3.97 -16.33
CA PHE A 112 -7.24 -3.26 -15.22
C PHE A 112 -8.13 -3.22 -13.98
N ALA A 113 -9.44 -3.07 -14.13
CA ALA A 113 -10.39 -3.21 -13.03
C ALA A 113 -10.36 -4.61 -12.38
N LEU A 114 -10.36 -5.66 -13.22
CA LEU A 114 -10.20 -7.05 -12.75
C LEU A 114 -8.85 -7.26 -12.07
N GLN A 115 -7.77 -6.64 -12.57
CA GLN A 115 -6.47 -6.63 -11.92
C GLN A 115 -6.58 -6.11 -10.47
N GLY A 116 -7.36 -5.04 -10.23
CA GLY A 116 -7.64 -4.53 -8.89
C GLY A 116 -8.29 -5.58 -7.99
N LEU A 117 -9.28 -6.31 -8.50
CA LEU A 117 -9.95 -7.38 -7.76
C LEU A 117 -8.98 -8.48 -7.32
N TRP A 118 -8.19 -8.98 -8.26
CA TRP A 118 -7.28 -10.09 -7.99
C TRP A 118 -6.14 -9.71 -7.04
N GLN A 119 -5.59 -8.51 -7.18
CA GLN A 119 -4.51 -8.02 -6.33
C GLN A 119 -4.92 -7.74 -4.89
N ALA A 120 -6.20 -7.51 -4.65
CA ALA A 120 -6.74 -7.37 -3.30
C ALA A 120 -6.62 -8.66 -2.46
N SER A 121 -6.41 -9.82 -3.10
CA SER A 121 -6.19 -11.11 -2.44
C SER A 121 -4.87 -11.22 -1.67
N GLY A 122 -3.97 -10.25 -1.81
CA GLY A 122 -2.62 -10.32 -1.21
C GLY A 122 -2.58 -9.90 0.26
N TRP A 123 -3.02 -8.69 0.59
CA TRP A 123 -2.72 -8.05 1.86
C TRP A 123 -3.21 -8.83 3.09
N ALA A 124 -4.51 -9.02 3.21
CA ALA A 124 -5.10 -9.61 4.40
C ALA A 124 -4.73 -11.10 4.59
N PRO A 125 -4.80 -11.97 3.56
CA PRO A 125 -4.40 -13.36 3.72
C PRO A 125 -2.91 -13.56 4.03
N LEU A 126 -2.00 -12.78 3.39
CA LEU A 126 -0.56 -12.90 3.68
C LEU A 126 -0.22 -12.38 5.07
N GLY A 127 -0.83 -11.29 5.52
CA GLY A 127 -0.69 -10.79 6.89
C GLY A 127 -1.14 -11.82 7.93
N LYS A 128 -2.26 -12.51 7.70
CA LYS A 128 -2.74 -13.62 8.53
C LYS A 128 -1.71 -14.76 8.57
N ASN A 129 -1.19 -15.16 7.42
CA ASN A 129 -0.22 -16.25 7.33
C ASN A 129 1.07 -15.96 8.13
N LEU A 130 1.55 -14.71 8.12
CA LEU A 130 2.65 -14.30 9.00
C LEU A 130 2.28 -14.45 10.48
N GLY A 131 1.04 -14.12 10.83
CA GLY A 131 0.53 -14.29 12.19
C GLY A 131 0.54 -15.74 12.70
N GLU A 132 0.46 -16.74 11.81
CA GLU A 132 0.54 -18.16 12.17
C GLU A 132 1.98 -18.63 12.47
N PHE A 133 3.00 -17.98 11.90
CA PHE A 133 4.40 -18.36 12.03
C PHE A 133 5.23 -17.47 12.96
N PHE A 134 4.69 -16.32 13.38
CA PHE A 134 5.38 -15.35 14.22
C PHE A 134 4.54 -14.95 15.43
N SER A 135 5.13 -15.04 16.62
CA SER A 135 4.45 -14.80 17.88
C SER A 135 4.02 -13.34 18.05
N HIS A 136 3.08 -13.08 18.97
CA HIS A 136 2.61 -11.75 19.29
C HIS A 136 3.72 -10.77 19.67
N ARG A 137 4.79 -11.26 20.33
CA ARG A 137 5.91 -10.43 20.80
C ARG A 137 6.78 -9.89 19.68
N GLU A 138 6.96 -10.66 18.60
CA GLU A 138 7.84 -10.30 17.47
C GLU A 138 7.07 -9.80 16.24
N ARG A 139 5.75 -10.02 16.20
CA ARG A 139 4.87 -9.74 15.05
C ARG A 139 4.98 -8.30 14.56
N GLY A 140 5.08 -7.32 15.47
CA GLY A 140 5.21 -5.91 15.11
C GLY A 140 6.48 -5.63 14.28
N SER A 141 7.63 -6.13 14.72
CA SER A 141 8.90 -5.96 14.02
C SER A 141 8.93 -6.72 12.69
N VAL A 142 8.40 -7.96 12.69
CA VAL A 142 8.30 -8.79 11.48
C VAL A 142 7.41 -8.14 10.43
N MET A 143 6.23 -7.66 10.82
CA MET A 143 5.32 -6.94 9.93
C MET A 143 5.92 -5.65 9.41
N GLY A 144 6.62 -4.88 10.25
CA GLY A 144 7.32 -3.67 9.84
C GLY A 144 8.34 -3.97 8.74
N PHE A 145 9.13 -5.03 8.91
CA PHE A 145 10.09 -5.45 7.89
C PHE A 145 9.40 -6.04 6.64
N TRP A 146 8.33 -6.79 6.82
CA TRP A 146 7.55 -7.35 5.72
C TRP A 146 6.89 -6.26 4.85
N CYS A 147 6.45 -5.17 5.45
CA CYS A 147 5.90 -4.01 4.72
C CYS A 147 6.89 -3.35 3.76
N THR A 148 8.21 -3.61 3.87
CA THR A 148 9.16 -3.15 2.85
C THR A 148 8.89 -3.77 1.48
N SER A 149 8.16 -4.90 1.42
CA SER A 149 7.84 -5.63 0.19
C SER A 149 7.10 -4.78 -0.84
N TYR A 150 6.11 -3.99 -0.42
CA TYR A 150 5.34 -3.19 -1.36
C TYR A 150 6.13 -1.98 -1.89
N ALA A 151 7.00 -1.39 -1.09
CA ALA A 151 7.78 -0.25 -1.51
C ALA A 151 8.95 -0.68 -2.42
N LEU A 152 9.73 -1.69 -2.01
CA LEU A 152 10.79 -2.25 -2.86
C LEU A 152 10.20 -2.92 -4.11
N GLY A 153 9.06 -3.61 -3.99
CA GLY A 153 8.32 -4.16 -5.11
C GLY A 153 7.90 -3.09 -6.10
N GLY A 154 7.39 -1.94 -5.63
CA GLY A 154 7.01 -0.79 -6.46
C GLY A 154 8.20 -0.16 -7.19
N PHE A 155 9.32 0.02 -6.47
CA PHE A 155 10.57 0.52 -7.06
C PHE A 155 11.08 -0.40 -8.19
N ILE A 156 11.26 -1.68 -7.90
CA ILE A 156 11.74 -2.68 -8.87
C ILE A 156 10.78 -2.78 -10.05
N ALA A 157 9.47 -2.78 -9.80
CA ALA A 157 8.44 -2.85 -10.83
C ALA A 157 8.51 -1.67 -11.80
N SER A 158 8.71 -0.45 -11.30
CA SER A 158 8.82 0.75 -12.12
C SER A 158 10.02 0.69 -13.06
N ILE A 159 11.16 0.19 -12.55
CA ILE A 159 12.37 -0.01 -13.36
C ILE A 159 12.14 -1.07 -14.43
N ILE A 160 11.67 -2.25 -14.04
CA ILE A 160 11.48 -3.39 -14.97
C ILE A 160 10.48 -3.02 -16.07
N ALA A 161 9.33 -2.46 -15.72
CA ALA A 161 8.33 -2.06 -16.70
C ALA A 161 8.87 -0.97 -17.65
N GLY A 162 9.65 -0.01 -17.14
CA GLY A 162 10.26 1.05 -17.92
C GLY A 162 11.30 0.51 -18.92
N TYR A 163 12.19 -0.36 -18.47
CA TYR A 163 13.17 -1.03 -19.36
C TYR A 163 12.48 -1.88 -20.43
N ALA A 164 11.51 -2.70 -20.02
CA ALA A 164 10.78 -3.57 -20.94
C ALA A 164 10.04 -2.76 -22.01
N ALA A 165 9.38 -1.66 -21.62
CA ALA A 165 8.70 -0.77 -22.56
C ALA A 165 9.66 -0.14 -23.57
N LYS A 166 10.83 0.32 -23.11
CA LYS A 166 11.81 0.98 -23.98
C LYS A 166 12.41 0.05 -25.02
N TRP A 167 12.83 -1.16 -24.61
CA TRP A 167 13.62 -2.04 -25.48
C TRP A 167 12.78 -2.94 -26.39
N HIS A 168 11.55 -3.26 -25.97
CA HIS A 168 10.69 -4.21 -26.67
C HIS A 168 9.30 -3.65 -27.00
N GLY A 169 9.02 -2.39 -26.66
CA GLY A 169 7.73 -1.73 -26.85
C GLY A 169 6.79 -1.88 -25.67
N TRP A 170 5.75 -1.03 -25.65
CA TRP A 170 4.85 -0.85 -24.51
C TRP A 170 4.17 -2.13 -24.00
N ARG A 171 3.93 -3.10 -24.86
CA ARG A 171 3.31 -4.39 -24.50
C ARG A 171 4.15 -5.17 -23.50
N TYR A 172 5.46 -5.06 -23.61
CA TYR A 172 6.39 -5.73 -22.71
C TYR A 172 6.43 -5.13 -21.32
N ALA A 173 5.93 -3.89 -21.14
CA ALA A 173 5.67 -3.35 -19.80
C ALA A 173 4.65 -4.19 -18.99
N PHE A 174 3.84 -5.00 -19.68
CA PHE A 174 2.90 -5.94 -19.08
C PHE A 174 3.43 -7.38 -19.08
N PHE A 175 3.99 -7.86 -20.19
CA PHE A 175 4.41 -9.25 -20.33
C PHE A 175 5.58 -9.61 -19.41
N VAL A 176 6.60 -8.74 -19.30
CA VAL A 176 7.77 -9.02 -18.46
C VAL A 176 7.39 -9.08 -16.97
N PRO A 177 6.67 -8.10 -16.40
CA PRO A 177 6.17 -8.20 -15.05
C PRO A 177 5.26 -9.40 -14.79
N ALA A 178 4.39 -9.76 -15.75
CA ALA A 178 3.54 -10.95 -15.63
C ALA A 178 4.36 -12.24 -15.59
N GLY A 179 5.40 -12.35 -16.43
CA GLY A 179 6.32 -13.49 -16.43
C GLY A 179 7.11 -13.61 -15.12
N LEU A 180 7.58 -12.49 -14.57
CA LEU A 180 8.26 -12.48 -13.27
C LEU A 180 7.30 -12.85 -12.12
N LEU A 181 6.05 -12.36 -12.18
CA LEU A 181 5.04 -12.77 -11.20
C LEU A 181 4.72 -14.26 -11.31
N ALA A 182 4.78 -14.86 -12.53
CA ALA A 182 4.61 -16.30 -12.71
C ALA A 182 5.74 -17.10 -12.03
N VAL A 183 6.98 -16.61 -12.08
CA VAL A 183 8.09 -17.22 -11.34
C VAL A 183 7.84 -17.14 -9.82
N VAL A 184 7.42 -15.97 -9.32
CA VAL A 184 7.08 -15.79 -7.91
C VAL A 184 5.90 -16.69 -7.51
N TRP A 185 4.89 -16.81 -8.37
CA TRP A 185 3.76 -17.71 -8.18
C TRP A 185 4.21 -19.17 -8.01
N LEU A 186 5.16 -19.61 -8.84
CA LEU A 186 5.71 -20.97 -8.76
C LEU A 186 6.48 -21.19 -7.44
N LEU A 187 7.29 -20.21 -7.02
CA LEU A 187 7.97 -20.27 -5.73
C LEU A 187 6.95 -20.31 -4.57
N PHE A 188 5.90 -19.52 -4.66
CA PHE A 188 4.83 -19.52 -3.66
C PHE A 188 4.09 -20.86 -3.63
N LEU A 189 3.80 -21.45 -4.79
CA LEU A 189 3.19 -22.78 -4.91
C LEU A 189 4.05 -23.85 -4.24
N LEU A 190 5.36 -23.82 -4.39
CA LEU A 190 6.25 -24.84 -3.86
C LEU A 190 6.48 -24.72 -2.34
N PHE A 191 6.67 -23.50 -1.84
CA PHE A 191 7.20 -23.28 -0.50
C PHE A 191 6.19 -22.74 0.51
N GLN A 192 5.07 -22.13 0.08
CA GLN A 192 4.11 -21.59 1.03
C GLN A 192 3.30 -22.68 1.73
N ARG A 193 3.05 -22.48 3.02
CA ARG A 193 2.20 -23.32 3.91
C ARG A 193 1.30 -22.40 4.73
N ASN A 194 0.10 -22.86 5.09
CA ASN A 194 -0.84 -22.04 5.85
C ASN A 194 -0.42 -21.93 7.32
N ARG A 195 0.01 -23.04 7.91
CA ARG A 195 0.31 -23.17 9.34
C ARG A 195 1.56 -24.01 9.58
N PRO A 196 2.21 -23.87 10.75
CA PRO A 196 3.32 -24.75 11.14
C PRO A 196 2.96 -26.23 11.14
N GLU A 197 1.72 -26.57 11.48
CA GLU A 197 1.21 -27.94 11.52
C GLU A 197 1.23 -28.62 10.16
N ASP A 198 1.10 -27.87 9.06
CA ASP A 198 1.16 -28.40 7.68
C ASP A 198 2.52 -29.04 7.35
N VAL A 199 3.54 -28.78 8.18
CA VAL A 199 4.91 -29.31 8.06
C VAL A 199 5.36 -30.11 9.28
N GLY A 200 4.39 -30.51 10.12
CA GLY A 200 4.63 -31.33 11.31
C GLY A 200 5.35 -30.57 12.43
N LEU A 201 5.11 -29.27 12.54
CA LEU A 201 5.63 -28.42 13.61
C LEU A 201 4.49 -28.00 14.55
N PRO A 202 4.77 -27.78 15.85
CA PRO A 202 3.75 -27.31 16.78
C PRO A 202 3.33 -25.84 16.44
N PRO A 203 2.15 -25.37 16.91
CA PRO A 203 1.78 -23.96 16.85
C PRO A 203 2.86 -23.05 17.44
N ILE A 204 2.96 -21.81 16.94
CA ILE A 204 4.02 -20.86 17.34
C ILE A 204 3.98 -20.55 18.84
N GLU A 205 2.78 -20.46 19.41
CA GLU A 205 2.57 -20.20 20.84
C GLU A 205 3.19 -21.30 21.70
N LYS A 206 2.98 -22.55 21.31
CA LYS A 206 3.57 -23.72 22.00
C LYS A 206 5.09 -23.76 21.84
N TYR A 207 5.58 -23.39 20.65
CA TYR A 207 7.02 -23.32 20.38
C TYR A 207 7.73 -22.26 21.23
N HIS A 208 7.11 -21.09 21.43
CA HIS A 208 7.66 -20.00 22.25
C HIS A 208 7.36 -20.17 23.76
N GLY A 209 6.61 -21.20 24.17
CA GLY A 209 6.22 -21.39 25.57
C GLY A 209 5.33 -20.26 26.07
N GLU A 210 4.61 -19.59 25.17
CA GLU A 210 3.61 -18.59 25.53
C GLU A 210 2.41 -19.34 26.13
N SER A 211 2.17 -19.15 27.43
CA SER A 211 1.07 -19.80 28.17
C SER A 211 -0.26 -19.51 27.49
N GLU A 212 -1.13 -20.52 27.42
CA GLU A 212 -2.48 -20.42 26.88
C GLU A 212 -3.34 -19.30 27.55
N THR A 213 -2.90 -18.78 28.68
CA THR A 213 -3.55 -17.70 29.42
C THR A 213 -3.60 -16.34 28.70
N VAL A 214 -2.84 -16.15 27.62
CA VAL A 214 -2.91 -14.94 26.78
C VAL A 214 -3.76 -15.18 25.52
N ILE A 215 -4.15 -16.43 25.26
CA ILE A 215 -4.78 -16.89 24.02
C ILE A 215 -6.20 -17.45 24.27
N ASP A 216 -6.75 -17.28 25.45
CA ASP A 216 -8.19 -17.52 25.64
C ASP A 216 -9.06 -16.43 24.98
N VAL A 217 -8.64 -15.94 23.80
CA VAL A 217 -9.49 -15.45 22.74
C VAL A 217 -9.58 -16.54 21.64
N LYS A 218 -9.59 -17.80 22.00
CA LYS A 218 -10.41 -18.78 21.31
C LYS A 218 -11.82 -18.49 21.75
N GLU A 219 -12.51 -17.74 20.93
CA GLU A 219 -13.94 -17.63 20.89
C GLU A 219 -14.56 -18.95 21.36
N LYS A 220 -15.07 -18.98 22.59
CA LYS A 220 -16.07 -19.95 22.96
C LYS A 220 -17.26 -19.68 22.02
N PRO A 221 -17.73 -20.66 21.24
CA PRO A 221 -18.68 -20.41 20.15
C PRO A 221 -20.04 -19.86 20.57
N ASN A 222 -20.30 -19.59 21.85
CA ASN A 222 -21.64 -19.32 22.35
C ASN A 222 -21.83 -18.04 23.21
N GLU A 223 -20.79 -17.22 23.45
CA GLU A 223 -20.96 -16.00 24.26
C GLU A 223 -20.73 -14.68 23.52
N GLU A 224 -20.43 -14.68 22.20
CA GLU A 224 -19.90 -13.48 21.53
C GLU A 224 -20.74 -12.91 20.38
N LYS A 225 -21.95 -13.38 20.13
CA LYS A 225 -22.79 -12.74 19.09
C LYS A 225 -23.20 -11.31 19.50
N ASP A 226 -23.35 -11.04 20.77
CA ASP A 226 -23.67 -9.69 21.28
C ASP A 226 -22.44 -8.80 21.47
N GLY A 227 -21.25 -9.38 21.70
CA GLY A 227 -20.00 -8.63 21.93
C GLY A 227 -19.41 -7.96 20.69
N THR A 228 -19.55 -8.56 19.52
CA THR A 228 -18.92 -8.05 18.29
C THR A 228 -19.54 -6.73 17.85
N TRP A 229 -20.86 -6.60 17.89
CA TRP A 229 -21.56 -5.36 17.56
C TRP A 229 -21.33 -4.26 18.58
N GLN A 230 -21.17 -4.60 19.85
CA GLN A 230 -20.82 -3.63 20.90
C GLN A 230 -19.41 -3.06 20.67
N VAL A 231 -18.43 -3.90 20.32
CA VAL A 231 -17.08 -3.45 19.98
C VAL A 231 -17.07 -2.56 18.73
N VAL A 232 -17.75 -2.97 17.66
CA VAL A 232 -17.90 -2.17 16.45
C VAL A 232 -18.58 -0.83 16.76
N SER A 233 -19.67 -0.84 17.51
CA SER A 233 -20.39 0.37 17.92
C SER A 233 -19.51 1.31 18.73
N ALA A 234 -18.75 0.78 19.71
CA ALA A 234 -17.82 1.56 20.51
C ALA A 234 -16.73 2.24 19.67
N VAL A 235 -16.19 1.53 18.67
CA VAL A 235 -15.21 2.09 17.72
C VAL A 235 -15.85 3.17 16.85
N LEU A 236 -17.05 2.94 16.32
CA LEU A 236 -17.75 3.91 15.48
C LEU A 236 -18.20 5.15 16.26
N GLN A 237 -18.41 5.06 17.57
CA GLN A 237 -18.68 6.20 18.45
C GLN A 237 -17.41 6.96 18.85
N ASN A 238 -16.23 6.38 18.63
CA ASN A 238 -14.97 7.03 18.98
C ASN A 238 -14.64 8.15 17.98
N ARG A 239 -14.82 9.39 18.43
CA ARG A 239 -14.54 10.59 17.63
C ARG A 239 -13.11 10.65 17.10
N MET A 240 -12.13 10.06 17.82
CA MET A 240 -10.73 10.08 17.39
C MET A 240 -10.49 9.18 16.18
N VAL A 241 -11.21 8.08 16.04
CA VAL A 241 -11.12 7.20 14.85
C VAL A 241 -11.58 7.94 13.60
N TRP A 242 -12.70 8.64 13.66
CA TRP A 242 -13.20 9.47 12.54
C TRP A 242 -12.27 10.64 12.23
N TYR A 243 -11.74 11.25 13.27
CA TYR A 243 -10.78 12.35 13.13
C TYR A 243 -9.50 11.91 12.40
N LEU A 244 -8.89 10.80 12.82
CA LEU A 244 -7.73 10.22 12.15
C LEU A 244 -8.09 9.75 10.72
N GLY A 245 -9.28 9.21 10.53
CA GLY A 245 -9.81 8.86 9.22
C GLY A 245 -9.92 10.05 8.29
N ALA A 246 -10.42 11.20 8.78
CA ALA A 246 -10.52 12.44 8.00
C ALA A 246 -9.12 12.99 7.62
N VAL A 247 -8.18 12.98 8.55
CA VAL A 247 -6.78 13.34 8.24
C VAL A 247 -6.19 12.39 7.20
N TYR A 248 -6.45 11.10 7.34
CA TYR A 248 -5.94 10.10 6.40
C TYR A 248 -6.57 10.22 5.01
N PHE A 249 -7.84 10.60 4.92
CA PHE A 249 -8.50 10.98 3.67
C PHE A 249 -7.77 12.12 2.95
N LEU A 250 -7.24 13.11 3.67
CA LEU A 250 -6.49 14.23 3.10
C LEU A 250 -5.06 13.86 2.64
N ILE A 251 -4.45 12.84 3.25
CA ILE A 251 -3.09 12.39 2.93
C ILE A 251 -3.06 11.45 1.72
N LYS A 252 -3.99 10.53 1.66
CA LYS A 252 -4.01 9.44 0.65
C LYS A 252 -4.05 9.90 -0.80
N PRO A 253 -4.74 10.97 -1.18
CA PRO A 253 -4.71 11.48 -2.54
C PRO A 253 -3.28 11.71 -3.06
N THR A 254 -2.43 12.36 -2.26
CA THR A 254 -1.03 12.64 -2.62
C THR A 254 -0.25 11.36 -2.85
N ARG A 255 -0.32 10.41 -1.93
CA ARG A 255 0.40 9.15 -2.03
C ARG A 255 0.04 8.38 -3.31
N TYR A 256 -1.25 8.26 -3.60
CA TYR A 256 -1.71 7.44 -4.73
C TYR A 256 -1.64 8.17 -6.07
N LEU A 257 -1.77 9.50 -6.08
CA LEU A 257 -1.41 10.28 -7.28
C LEU A 257 0.05 10.00 -7.66
N LEU A 258 0.98 10.16 -6.73
CA LEU A 258 2.40 9.93 -7.00
C LEU A 258 2.68 8.46 -7.38
N LEU A 259 2.02 7.50 -6.73
CA LEU A 259 2.16 6.08 -7.07
C LEU A 259 1.75 5.76 -8.52
N PHE A 260 0.64 6.33 -9.01
CA PHE A 260 0.05 5.98 -10.30
C PHE A 260 0.39 6.94 -11.44
N TRP A 261 0.75 8.19 -11.12
CA TRP A 261 0.90 9.25 -12.11
C TRP A 261 2.29 9.88 -12.17
N SER A 262 3.20 9.58 -11.23
CA SER A 262 4.55 10.15 -11.27
C SER A 262 5.31 9.85 -12.57
N PRO A 263 5.19 8.66 -13.23
CA PRO A 263 5.86 8.46 -14.50
C PRO A 263 5.39 9.43 -15.60
N VAL A 264 4.08 9.72 -15.63
CA VAL A 264 3.49 10.66 -16.60
C VAL A 264 3.92 12.09 -16.31
N TYR A 265 3.85 12.51 -15.03
CA TYR A 265 4.32 13.81 -14.58
C TYR A 265 5.78 14.06 -14.97
N ILE A 266 6.66 13.10 -14.69
CA ILE A 266 8.09 13.19 -14.97
C ILE A 266 8.34 13.29 -16.48
N ALA A 267 7.67 12.46 -17.28
CA ALA A 267 7.79 12.48 -18.73
C ALA A 267 7.34 13.82 -19.32
N GLU A 268 6.22 14.37 -18.87
CA GLU A 268 5.70 15.65 -19.36
C GLU A 268 6.56 16.84 -18.89
N ARG A 269 7.15 16.73 -17.69
CA ARG A 269 7.95 17.82 -17.12
C ARG A 269 9.37 17.91 -17.67
N LEU A 270 10.00 16.76 -17.93
CA LEU A 270 11.42 16.68 -18.33
C LEU A 270 11.63 16.17 -19.77
N GLY A 271 10.58 15.81 -20.49
CA GLY A 271 10.70 15.21 -21.83
C GLY A 271 11.42 13.84 -21.78
N THR A 272 11.34 13.12 -20.67
CA THR A 272 12.03 11.84 -20.50
C THR A 272 11.28 10.69 -21.17
N ASP A 273 12.01 9.66 -21.60
CA ASP A 273 11.43 8.43 -22.08
C ASP A 273 10.78 7.61 -20.94
N THR A 274 10.04 6.57 -21.31
CA THR A 274 9.30 5.71 -20.39
C THR A 274 10.22 5.01 -19.38
N MET A 275 11.44 4.63 -19.79
CA MET A 275 12.44 4.01 -18.91
C MET A 275 12.94 5.00 -17.84
N GLN A 276 13.33 6.20 -18.27
CA GLN A 276 13.84 7.23 -17.36
C GLN A 276 12.74 7.70 -16.39
N SER A 277 11.52 7.86 -16.89
CA SER A 277 10.36 8.21 -16.07
C SER A 277 10.04 7.11 -15.04
N GLY A 278 10.11 5.84 -15.45
CA GLY A 278 9.93 4.69 -14.56
C GLY A 278 10.99 4.65 -13.45
N TRP A 279 12.27 4.86 -13.81
CA TRP A 279 13.36 4.91 -12.85
C TRP A 279 13.21 6.06 -11.82
N LEU A 280 12.96 7.27 -12.31
CA LEU A 280 12.80 8.45 -11.44
C LEU A 280 11.56 8.34 -10.55
N SER A 281 10.46 7.79 -11.06
CA SER A 281 9.25 7.56 -10.26
C SER A 281 9.46 6.53 -9.16
N GLY A 282 10.29 5.53 -9.41
CA GLY A 282 10.65 4.51 -8.42
C GLY A 282 11.32 5.07 -7.17
N MET A 283 11.99 6.23 -7.26
CA MET A 283 12.59 6.90 -6.11
C MET A 283 11.57 7.22 -5.01
N PHE A 284 10.31 7.50 -5.40
CA PHE A 284 9.21 7.67 -4.47
C PHE A 284 8.94 6.40 -3.65
N ASP A 285 8.89 5.25 -4.30
CA ASP A 285 8.65 3.97 -3.65
C ASP A 285 9.85 3.54 -2.79
N LEU A 286 11.08 3.76 -3.27
CA LEU A 286 12.32 3.45 -2.55
C LEU A 286 12.41 4.20 -1.21
N ALA A 287 11.90 5.42 -1.14
CA ALA A 287 11.87 6.22 0.07
C ALA A 287 10.92 5.66 1.16
N GLY A 288 9.94 4.83 0.78
CA GLY A 288 8.90 4.34 1.67
C GLY A 288 9.40 3.65 2.94
N PRO A 289 10.21 2.57 2.84
CA PRO A 289 10.76 1.89 4.00
C PRO A 289 11.57 2.82 4.90
N ILE A 290 12.37 3.70 4.29
CA ILE A 290 13.24 4.65 5.01
C ILE A 290 12.38 5.65 5.78
N GLY A 291 11.35 6.23 5.14
CA GLY A 291 10.41 7.16 5.77
C GLY A 291 9.63 6.52 6.92
N THR A 292 9.12 5.31 6.71
CA THR A 292 8.39 4.55 7.75
C THR A 292 9.27 4.29 8.98
N LEU A 293 10.50 3.81 8.78
CA LEU A 293 11.44 3.53 9.86
C LEU A 293 11.87 4.82 10.57
N ALA A 294 12.21 5.86 9.81
CA ALA A 294 12.58 7.16 10.35
C ALA A 294 11.44 7.76 11.19
N GLY A 295 10.21 7.70 10.69
CA GLY A 295 9.02 8.16 11.41
C GLY A 295 8.82 7.45 12.75
N GLY A 296 8.97 6.13 12.79
CA GLY A 296 8.94 5.34 14.01
C GLY A 296 10.02 5.74 15.00
N ILE A 297 11.28 5.79 14.56
CA ILE A 297 12.43 6.15 15.40
C ILE A 297 12.30 7.59 15.92
N MET A 298 11.93 8.54 15.07
CA MET A 298 11.71 9.94 15.47
C MET A 298 10.59 10.05 16.51
N SER A 299 9.47 9.35 16.27
CA SER A 299 8.36 9.33 17.22
C SER A 299 8.80 8.80 18.60
N ASP A 300 9.54 7.69 18.64
CA ASP A 300 9.92 7.06 19.90
C ASP A 300 11.05 7.80 20.61
N LYS A 301 12.12 8.19 19.90
CA LYS A 301 13.32 8.79 20.51
C LYS A 301 13.20 10.29 20.71
N LEU A 302 12.69 11.06 19.72
CA LEU A 302 12.64 12.53 19.81
C LEU A 302 11.38 13.04 20.49
N PHE A 303 10.24 12.35 20.28
CA PHE A 303 8.95 12.82 20.78
C PHE A 303 8.34 11.91 21.87
N ARG A 304 9.14 11.05 22.51
CA ARG A 304 8.72 10.19 23.65
C ARG A 304 7.45 9.39 23.32
N SER A 305 7.44 8.73 22.17
CA SER A 305 6.32 7.94 21.63
C SER A 305 5.04 8.74 21.32
N LYS A 306 5.12 10.07 21.22
CA LYS A 306 4.04 10.89 20.67
C LYS A 306 4.05 10.76 19.15
N ARG A 307 2.98 10.21 18.57
CA ARG A 307 2.89 9.95 17.13
C ARG A 307 2.57 11.22 16.32
N MET A 308 1.79 12.12 16.91
CA MET A 308 1.24 13.29 16.22
C MET A 308 2.30 14.34 15.82
N PRO A 309 3.28 14.71 16.66
CA PRO A 309 4.26 15.73 16.29
C PRO A 309 5.03 15.41 15.01
N VAL A 310 5.51 14.16 14.88
CA VAL A 310 6.27 13.71 13.70
C VAL A 310 5.40 13.75 12.44
N SER A 311 4.14 13.31 12.56
CA SER A 311 3.18 13.35 11.46
C SER A 311 2.87 14.78 11.03
N VAL A 312 2.66 15.71 11.98
CA VAL A 312 2.38 17.12 11.69
C VAL A 312 3.56 17.78 10.96
N LEU A 313 4.78 17.59 11.47
CA LEU A 313 5.99 18.14 10.83
C LEU A 313 6.18 17.59 9.41
N ALA A 314 6.03 16.27 9.24
CA ALA A 314 6.14 15.65 7.92
C ALA A 314 5.08 16.17 6.95
N LEU A 315 3.83 16.38 7.41
CA LEU A 315 2.75 16.91 6.58
C LEU A 315 3.02 18.35 6.14
N PHE A 316 3.49 19.24 7.03
CA PHE A 316 3.83 20.59 6.65
C PHE A 316 5.04 20.67 5.72
N CYS A 317 6.09 19.87 5.96
CA CYS A 317 7.24 19.78 5.05
C CYS A 317 6.80 19.27 3.67
N LEU A 318 5.95 18.24 3.63
CA LEU A 318 5.42 17.70 2.37
C LEU A 318 4.51 18.72 1.67
N ALA A 319 3.64 19.43 2.40
CA ALA A 319 2.81 20.48 1.86
C ALA A 319 3.66 21.60 1.21
N ALA A 320 4.66 22.08 1.91
CA ALA A 320 5.59 23.10 1.38
C ALA A 320 6.30 22.59 0.12
N LEU A 321 6.79 21.36 0.13
CA LEU A 321 7.42 20.74 -1.03
C LEU A 321 6.44 20.66 -2.21
N MET A 322 5.20 20.19 -2.00
CA MET A 322 4.17 20.11 -3.04
C MET A 322 3.81 21.47 -3.63
N LEU A 323 3.75 22.53 -2.80
CA LEU A 323 3.42 23.87 -3.25
C LEU A 323 4.51 24.49 -4.12
N VAL A 324 5.79 24.17 -3.87
CA VAL A 324 6.93 24.79 -4.56
C VAL A 324 7.42 23.96 -5.75
N PHE A 325 7.36 22.63 -5.65
CA PHE A 325 7.99 21.70 -6.58
C PHE A 325 7.59 21.88 -8.06
N PRO A 326 6.32 22.14 -8.43
CA PRO A 326 5.94 22.30 -9.84
C PRO A 326 6.51 23.59 -10.48
N PHE A 327 6.99 24.56 -9.70
CA PHE A 327 7.42 25.85 -10.19
C PHE A 327 8.94 26.00 -10.32
N ILE A 328 9.73 25.15 -9.64
CA ILE A 328 11.19 25.18 -9.74
C ILE A 328 11.69 24.47 -11.00
N PRO A 329 12.70 25.02 -11.71
CA PRO A 329 13.36 24.30 -12.78
C PRO A 329 14.11 23.08 -12.20
N LEU A 330 13.83 21.90 -12.72
CA LEU A 330 14.36 20.64 -12.20
C LEU A 330 15.26 19.97 -13.23
N SER A 331 16.46 19.58 -12.78
CA SER A 331 17.27 18.58 -13.47
C SER A 331 16.70 17.18 -13.21
N ARG A 332 17.19 16.15 -13.93
CA ARG A 332 16.84 14.75 -13.67
C ARG A 332 17.16 14.33 -12.23
N ALA A 333 18.33 14.75 -11.72
CA ALA A 333 18.71 14.51 -10.33
C ALA A 333 17.78 15.21 -9.35
N GLY A 334 17.42 16.49 -9.60
CA GLY A 334 16.45 17.25 -8.79
C GLY A 334 15.07 16.61 -8.79
N MET A 335 14.62 16.06 -9.91
CA MET A 335 13.36 15.31 -9.98
C MET A 335 13.43 14.04 -9.12
N GLY A 336 14.48 13.23 -9.24
CA GLY A 336 14.65 12.01 -8.46
C GLY A 336 14.72 12.26 -6.95
N THR A 337 15.50 13.27 -6.53
CA THR A 337 15.58 13.65 -5.11
C THR A 337 14.26 14.22 -4.59
N GLY A 338 13.53 14.97 -5.41
CA GLY A 338 12.19 15.46 -5.06
C GLY A 338 11.17 14.31 -4.89
N MET A 339 11.16 13.34 -5.81
CA MET A 339 10.31 12.14 -5.69
C MET A 339 10.67 11.34 -4.43
N PHE A 340 11.96 11.17 -4.13
CA PHE A 340 12.41 10.52 -2.90
C PHE A 340 11.96 11.30 -1.66
N ALA A 341 12.15 12.62 -1.63
CA ALA A 341 11.72 13.45 -0.51
C ALA A 341 10.20 13.40 -0.28
N MET A 342 9.39 13.46 -1.35
CA MET A 342 7.93 13.31 -1.26
C MET A 342 7.54 11.93 -0.71
N GLY A 343 8.18 10.87 -1.20
CA GLY A 343 7.99 9.52 -0.69
C GLY A 343 8.36 9.44 0.80
N PHE A 344 9.56 9.87 1.18
CA PHE A 344 10.01 9.87 2.56
C PHE A 344 9.00 10.57 3.49
N LEU A 345 8.58 11.78 3.12
CA LEU A 345 7.69 12.60 3.93
C LEU A 345 6.27 12.04 4.01
N VAL A 346 5.72 11.46 2.93
CA VAL A 346 4.34 10.92 2.95
C VAL A 346 4.23 9.61 3.70
N PHE A 347 5.27 8.75 3.64
CA PHE A 347 5.23 7.45 4.31
C PHE A 347 5.34 7.55 5.83
N ILE A 348 5.88 8.65 6.37
CA ILE A 348 5.91 8.91 7.83
C ILE A 348 4.48 8.96 8.41
N PRO A 349 3.63 9.95 8.06
CA PRO A 349 2.28 10.02 8.60
C PRO A 349 1.40 8.84 8.13
N ASP A 350 1.63 8.32 6.94
CA ASP A 350 0.90 7.16 6.43
C ASP A 350 1.04 5.95 7.37
N SER A 351 2.25 5.62 7.77
CA SER A 351 2.51 4.49 8.67
C SER A 351 2.09 4.75 10.13
N LEU A 352 2.30 5.97 10.62
CA LEU A 352 1.97 6.32 11.99
C LEU A 352 0.46 6.41 12.22
N ILE A 353 -0.30 6.94 11.26
CA ILE A 353 -1.77 7.11 11.39
C ILE A 353 -2.50 5.79 11.10
N SER A 354 -2.19 5.12 10.00
CA SER A 354 -2.89 3.88 9.64
C SER A 354 -2.47 2.67 10.46
N GLY A 355 -1.25 2.68 10.98
CA GLY A 355 -0.72 1.60 11.80
C GLY A 355 -0.86 1.89 13.29
N THR A 356 0.10 2.63 13.83
CA THR A 356 0.29 2.78 15.27
C THR A 356 -0.85 3.55 15.95
N ALA A 357 -1.28 4.69 15.40
CA ALA A 357 -2.34 5.49 16.01
C ALA A 357 -3.71 4.78 15.95
N ALA A 358 -3.97 4.00 14.90
CA ALA A 358 -5.19 3.19 14.82
C ALA A 358 -5.26 2.15 15.96
N ILE A 359 -4.11 1.55 16.31
CA ILE A 359 -4.01 0.62 17.44
C ILE A 359 -4.09 1.36 18.77
N ASP A 360 -3.39 2.49 18.89
CA ASP A 360 -3.28 3.26 20.13
C ASP A 360 -4.62 3.87 20.58
N PHE A 361 -5.45 4.29 19.62
CA PHE A 361 -6.76 4.92 19.90
C PHE A 361 -7.96 3.99 19.64
N GLY A 362 -7.75 2.81 19.06
CA GLY A 362 -8.71 1.73 19.06
C GLY A 362 -8.81 1.08 20.45
N THR A 363 -9.94 0.45 20.77
CA THR A 363 -10.01 -0.43 21.95
C THR A 363 -9.17 -1.68 21.70
N LYS A 364 -8.69 -2.36 22.74
CA LYS A 364 -7.91 -3.62 22.59
C LYS A 364 -8.61 -4.64 21.67
N LYS A 365 -9.94 -4.75 21.79
CA LYS A 365 -10.77 -5.62 20.95
C LYS A 365 -11.15 -4.96 19.62
N GLY A 366 -11.14 -3.63 19.51
CA GLY A 366 -11.60 -2.85 18.35
C GLY A 366 -10.48 -2.27 17.46
N ALA A 367 -9.21 -2.58 17.72
CA ALA A 367 -8.07 -2.03 16.94
C ALA A 367 -8.17 -2.37 15.45
N SER A 368 -8.61 -3.57 15.09
CA SER A 368 -8.83 -3.99 13.70
C SER A 368 -9.96 -3.18 13.04
N THR A 369 -11.07 -2.97 13.74
CA THR A 369 -12.20 -2.16 13.25
C THR A 369 -11.79 -0.69 13.09
N ALA A 370 -11.06 -0.11 14.06
CA ALA A 370 -10.55 1.25 13.99
C ALA A 370 -9.60 1.44 12.78
N ASN A 371 -8.70 0.49 12.58
CA ASN A 371 -7.83 0.47 11.40
C ASN A 371 -8.63 0.36 10.10
N GLY A 372 -9.66 -0.48 10.07
CA GLY A 372 -10.57 -0.62 8.93
C GLY A 372 -11.29 0.68 8.59
N VAL A 373 -11.82 1.41 9.57
CA VAL A 373 -12.50 2.71 9.35
C VAL A 373 -11.50 3.74 8.82
N ILE A 374 -10.33 3.88 9.45
CA ILE A 374 -9.30 4.85 9.04
C ILE A 374 -8.83 4.54 7.61
N ASN A 375 -8.52 3.28 7.30
CA ASN A 375 -8.09 2.89 5.96
C ASN A 375 -9.21 3.00 4.92
N GLY A 376 -10.45 2.73 5.29
CA GLY A 376 -11.62 2.92 4.44
C GLY A 376 -11.79 4.37 4.00
N MET A 377 -11.71 5.32 4.94
CA MET A 377 -11.71 6.75 4.61
C MET A 377 -10.51 7.14 3.76
N GLY A 378 -9.32 6.60 4.06
CA GLY A 378 -8.14 6.77 3.22
C GLY A 378 -8.35 6.26 1.79
N SER A 379 -9.05 5.14 1.60
CA SER A 379 -9.34 4.58 0.28
C SER A 379 -10.26 5.48 -0.56
N LEU A 380 -11.20 6.18 0.06
CA LEU A 380 -11.98 7.21 -0.62
C LEU A 380 -11.08 8.37 -1.08
N GLY A 381 -10.16 8.83 -0.23
CA GLY A 381 -9.15 9.82 -0.60
C GLY A 381 -8.23 9.34 -1.73
N GLN A 382 -7.80 8.09 -1.70
CA GLN A 382 -7.03 7.47 -2.79
C GLN A 382 -7.74 7.59 -4.13
N MET A 383 -9.03 7.22 -4.18
CA MET A 383 -9.82 7.28 -5.39
C MET A 383 -9.88 8.71 -5.95
N LEU A 384 -10.09 9.71 -5.07
CA LEU A 384 -10.04 11.12 -5.49
C LEU A 384 -8.68 11.48 -6.08
N GLY A 385 -7.58 11.08 -5.43
CA GLY A 385 -6.22 11.40 -5.86
C GLY A 385 -5.91 10.92 -7.28
N VAL A 386 -6.31 9.70 -7.63
CA VAL A 386 -6.03 9.13 -8.97
C VAL A 386 -6.94 9.71 -10.05
N LEU A 387 -8.09 10.28 -9.70
CA LEU A 387 -9.01 10.94 -10.63
C LEU A 387 -8.59 12.39 -10.94
N LEU A 388 -7.79 13.05 -10.09
CA LEU A 388 -7.41 14.45 -10.26
C LEU A 388 -6.85 14.81 -11.64
N PRO A 389 -5.93 14.03 -12.27
CA PRO A 389 -5.38 14.43 -13.56
C PRO A 389 -6.44 14.56 -14.67
N GLY A 390 -7.41 13.64 -14.69
CA GLY A 390 -8.51 13.71 -15.65
C GLY A 390 -9.49 14.86 -15.35
N TRP A 391 -9.86 15.04 -14.08
CA TRP A 391 -10.78 16.09 -13.68
C TRP A 391 -10.20 17.49 -13.88
N VAL A 392 -8.94 17.70 -13.50
CA VAL A 392 -8.29 19.01 -13.71
C VAL A 392 -8.11 19.31 -15.20
N GLU A 393 -7.78 18.29 -16.02
CA GLU A 393 -7.72 18.45 -17.48
C GLU A 393 -9.09 18.82 -18.07
N SER A 394 -10.18 18.27 -17.57
CA SER A 394 -11.53 18.62 -18.03
C SER A 394 -11.93 20.07 -17.66
N LEU A 395 -11.40 20.59 -16.56
CA LEU A 395 -11.65 21.97 -16.11
C LEU A 395 -10.78 23.00 -16.82
N LEU A 396 -9.50 22.70 -17.02
CA LEU A 396 -8.53 23.64 -17.62
C LEU A 396 -8.52 23.59 -19.16
N GLY A 397 -9.02 22.52 -19.75
CA GLY A 397 -8.96 22.23 -21.18
C GLY A 397 -7.86 21.25 -21.57
N LYS A 398 -8.10 20.52 -22.65
CA LYS A 398 -7.15 19.51 -23.15
C LYS A 398 -5.81 20.16 -23.56
N GLY A 399 -4.71 19.50 -23.20
CA GLY A 399 -3.35 19.94 -23.52
C GLY A 399 -2.77 20.99 -22.56
N GLN A 400 -3.55 21.49 -21.60
CA GLN A 400 -3.03 22.38 -20.57
C GLN A 400 -2.19 21.64 -19.54
N ASN A 401 -1.22 22.36 -18.95
CA ASN A 401 -0.41 21.80 -17.87
C ASN A 401 -1.21 21.75 -16.57
N VAL A 402 -1.73 20.55 -16.26
CA VAL A 402 -2.58 20.29 -15.08
C VAL A 402 -1.80 20.20 -13.76
N TRP A 403 -0.50 19.93 -13.83
CA TRP A 403 0.31 19.55 -12.68
C TRP A 403 0.44 20.64 -11.61
N PRO A 404 0.65 21.93 -11.94
CA PRO A 404 0.71 22.98 -10.92
C PRO A 404 -0.57 23.04 -10.09
N ALA A 405 -1.74 23.00 -10.72
CA ALA A 405 -3.03 23.02 -10.01
C ALA A 405 -3.21 21.81 -9.10
N ILE A 406 -2.85 20.61 -9.58
CA ILE A 406 -2.93 19.37 -8.81
C ILE A 406 -1.98 19.42 -7.60
N PHE A 407 -0.72 19.79 -7.81
CA PHE A 407 0.27 19.83 -6.73
C PHE A 407 -0.10 20.90 -5.68
N VAL A 408 -0.57 22.06 -6.09
CA VAL A 408 -1.05 23.11 -5.17
C VAL A 408 -2.28 22.63 -4.39
N GLY A 409 -3.27 22.03 -5.05
CA GLY A 409 -4.45 21.48 -4.38
C GLY A 409 -4.11 20.40 -3.35
N LEU A 410 -3.19 19.50 -3.70
CA LEU A 410 -2.70 18.47 -2.76
C LEU A 410 -1.86 19.08 -1.64
N GLY A 411 -1.02 20.09 -1.92
CA GLY A 411 -0.27 20.83 -0.89
C GLY A 411 -1.21 21.48 0.13
N ILE A 412 -2.29 22.10 -0.33
CA ILE A 412 -3.33 22.65 0.55
C ILE A 412 -4.01 21.54 1.36
N SER A 413 -4.37 20.42 0.74
CA SER A 413 -4.97 19.27 1.42
C SER A 413 -4.06 18.73 2.55
N LEU A 414 -2.76 18.61 2.28
CA LEU A 414 -1.77 18.18 3.27
C LEU A 414 -1.61 19.18 4.41
N ALA A 415 -1.58 20.49 4.09
CA ALA A 415 -1.53 21.55 5.10
C ALA A 415 -2.75 21.53 6.00
N LEU A 416 -3.96 21.35 5.43
CA LEU A 416 -5.20 21.16 6.19
C LEU A 416 -5.11 19.92 7.09
N GLY A 417 -4.60 18.80 6.58
CA GLY A 417 -4.36 17.60 7.39
C GLY A 417 -3.40 17.85 8.55
N GLY A 418 -2.33 18.60 8.31
CA GLY A 418 -1.39 19.03 9.35
C GLY A 418 -2.02 19.94 10.39
N LEU A 419 -2.80 20.95 9.96
CA LEU A 419 -3.55 21.85 10.84
C LEU A 419 -4.59 21.10 11.68
N MET A 420 -5.31 20.17 11.07
CA MET A 420 -6.24 19.30 11.81
C MET A 420 -5.50 18.46 12.85
N LEU A 421 -4.31 17.95 12.54
CA LEU A 421 -3.57 17.08 13.46
C LEU A 421 -2.81 17.86 14.56
N ALA A 422 -2.48 19.13 14.34
CA ALA A 422 -1.69 19.97 15.25
C ALA A 422 -2.29 20.09 16.68
N PRO A 423 -3.61 20.23 16.90
CA PRO A 423 -4.19 20.25 18.25
C PRO A 423 -3.96 18.96 19.05
N GLN A 424 -3.67 17.85 18.38
CA GLN A 424 -3.39 16.56 19.01
C GLN A 424 -1.89 16.36 19.32
N TRP A 425 -1.04 17.40 19.15
CA TRP A 425 0.41 17.35 19.28
C TRP A 425 0.89 16.66 20.57
N ASN A 426 0.30 17.00 21.71
CA ASN A 426 0.70 16.48 23.00
C ASN A 426 -0.04 15.21 23.44
N ARG A 427 -0.92 14.69 22.58
CA ARG A 427 -1.75 13.53 22.93
C ARG A 427 -0.91 12.27 23.01
N LEU A 428 -0.94 11.63 24.17
CA LEU A 428 -0.33 10.33 24.39
C LEU A 428 -1.36 9.22 24.15
N PRO A 429 -0.94 8.02 23.76
CA PRO A 429 -1.80 6.84 23.83
C PRO A 429 -2.36 6.67 25.24
N PRO A 430 -3.63 6.23 25.42
CA PRO A 430 -4.16 5.89 26.73
C PRO A 430 -3.26 4.88 27.45
N LYS A 431 -2.98 5.11 28.75
CA LYS A 431 -2.17 4.19 29.53
C LYS A 431 -2.81 2.79 29.55
N ALA A 432 -1.99 1.74 29.62
CA ALA A 432 -2.49 0.36 29.64
C ALA A 432 -3.39 0.03 30.82
N THR A 433 -3.38 0.87 31.88
CA THR A 433 -4.25 0.77 33.06
C THR A 433 -5.66 1.33 32.85
N ASP A 434 -5.86 2.17 31.82
CA ASP A 434 -7.16 2.82 31.52
C ASP A 434 -7.88 2.11 30.35
N ARG A 435 -7.44 0.91 30.00
CA ARG A 435 -7.94 0.11 28.86
C ARG A 435 -8.69 -1.13 29.31
#